data_2975996dc90b149cd28938c26403556f
#
_entry.id   2975996dc90b149cd28938c26403556f
#
_cell.length_a   1.000
_cell.length_b   1.000
_cell.length_c   1.000
_cell.angle_alpha   90.00
_cell.angle_beta   90.00
_cell.angle_gamma   90.00
#
_symmetry.space_group_name_H-M   'P 1'
#
loop_
_entity.id
_entity.type
_entity.pdbx_description
1 polymer ?
#
loop_
_entity_poly.entity_id
_entity_poly.type
_entity_poly.pdbx_seq_one_letter_code
_entity_poly.pdbx_strand_id
1 'polypeptide(L)'
;MTENKDAFIASSAERLAHMEAVLASENIDALYAALKLWFPLRDDAGLEYHAELFTAYEKIRVMCDFVGYGIWDNLKDPLPDSPTYLLSQELCDALACWNVWYDRIDDHTYDDLPDSQPLKDREIHVFNKVGISLAYRVKSEAPKCEIYVFQENSNPYWLKVHQEGDSFFLACLEPGETT
;
A
#
# COMPACT_ATOMS: atom_id res chain seq x y z
N MET A 1 32.34 7.42 -4.86
CA MET A 1 31.00 7.02 -5.39
C MET A 1 30.65 5.55 -5.10
N THR A 2 31.60 4.64 -5.00
CA THR A 2 31.37 3.19 -4.71
C THR A 2 30.85 2.91 -3.28
N GLU A 3 31.41 3.56 -2.25
CA GLU A 3 30.98 3.34 -0.85
C GLU A 3 29.51 3.67 -0.58
N ASN A 4 28.95 4.63 -1.27
CA ASN A 4 27.54 5.02 -1.09
C ASN A 4 26.58 3.98 -1.71
N LYS A 5 27.02 3.30 -2.76
CA LYS A 5 26.23 2.27 -3.46
C LYS A 5 26.10 0.99 -2.61
N ASP A 6 27.22 0.49 -2.06
CA ASP A 6 27.20 -0.72 -1.24
C ASP A 6 26.43 -0.52 0.06
N ALA A 7 26.53 0.67 0.66
CA ALA A 7 25.77 1.04 1.84
C ALA A 7 24.25 1.11 1.54
N PHE A 8 23.86 1.64 0.38
CA PHE A 8 22.46 1.67 -0.05
C PHE A 8 21.89 0.27 -0.26
N ILE A 9 22.63 -0.62 -0.95
CA ILE A 9 22.20 -2.00 -1.19
C ILE A 9 22.05 -2.76 0.14
N ALA A 10 23.02 -2.61 1.06
CA ALA A 10 22.96 -3.24 2.37
C ALA A 10 21.75 -2.75 3.20
N SER A 11 21.50 -1.45 3.23
CA SER A 11 20.35 -0.86 3.93
C SER A 11 19.02 -1.30 3.33
N SER A 12 18.93 -1.40 2.00
CA SER A 12 17.71 -1.89 1.32
C SER A 12 17.46 -3.36 1.61
N ALA A 13 18.49 -4.19 1.62
CA ALA A 13 18.38 -5.60 1.96
C ALA A 13 17.94 -5.84 3.42
N GLU A 14 18.46 -5.04 4.37
CA GLU A 14 18.06 -5.08 5.77
C GLU A 14 16.58 -4.69 5.95
N ARG A 15 16.17 -3.59 5.33
CA ARG A 15 14.78 -3.13 5.33
C ARG A 15 13.83 -4.19 4.81
N LEU A 16 14.14 -4.78 3.64
CA LEU A 16 13.30 -5.81 3.05
C LEU A 16 13.23 -7.07 3.92
N ALA A 17 14.34 -7.51 4.51
CA ALA A 17 14.34 -8.64 5.42
C ALA A 17 13.46 -8.38 6.66
N HIS A 18 13.49 -7.15 7.20
CA HIS A 18 12.60 -6.76 8.31
C HIS A 18 11.13 -6.78 7.87
N MET A 19 10.79 -6.17 6.73
CA MET A 19 9.41 -6.15 6.21
C MET A 19 8.87 -7.56 5.94
N GLU A 20 9.67 -8.45 5.37
CA GLU A 20 9.31 -9.85 5.16
C GLU A 20 9.05 -10.60 6.48
N ALA A 21 9.88 -10.38 7.49
CA ALA A 21 9.70 -11.00 8.81
C ALA A 21 8.41 -10.52 9.47
N VAL A 22 8.09 -9.23 9.36
CA VAL A 22 6.88 -8.64 9.90
C VAL A 22 5.64 -9.19 9.17
N LEU A 23 5.67 -9.27 7.84
CA LEU A 23 4.59 -9.89 7.06
C LEU A 23 4.35 -11.35 7.44
N ALA A 24 5.44 -12.11 7.66
CA ALA A 24 5.35 -13.52 8.07
C ALA A 24 4.79 -13.70 9.49
N SER A 25 4.85 -12.67 10.33
CA SER A 25 4.26 -12.69 11.68
C SER A 25 2.73 -12.49 11.69
N GLU A 26 2.16 -12.05 10.56
CA GLU A 26 0.74 -11.67 10.42
C GLU A 26 0.27 -10.64 11.46
N ASN A 27 1.21 -9.92 12.10
CA ASN A 27 0.92 -8.92 13.10
C ASN A 27 0.77 -7.54 12.46
N ILE A 28 -0.46 -7.04 12.41
CA ILE A 28 -0.78 -5.76 11.76
C ILE A 28 -0.14 -4.57 12.48
N ASP A 29 -0.05 -4.59 13.82
CA ASP A 29 0.56 -3.49 14.58
C ASP A 29 2.08 -3.44 14.31
N ALA A 30 2.72 -4.61 14.20
CA ALA A 30 4.12 -4.70 13.80
C ALA A 30 4.35 -4.18 12.38
N LEU A 31 3.41 -4.46 11.45
CA LEU A 31 3.46 -3.92 10.09
C LEU A 31 3.37 -2.39 10.08
N TYR A 32 2.44 -1.81 10.85
CA TYR A 32 2.30 -0.36 10.96
C TYR A 32 3.55 0.30 11.55
N ALA A 33 4.11 -0.31 12.60
CA ALA A 33 5.36 0.17 13.21
C ALA A 33 6.55 0.11 12.24
N ALA A 34 6.67 -0.97 11.45
CA ALA A 34 7.72 -1.13 10.47
C ALA A 34 7.59 -0.11 9.31
N LEU A 35 6.37 0.15 8.83
CA LEU A 35 6.12 1.16 7.81
C LEU A 35 6.53 2.56 8.30
N LYS A 36 6.11 2.95 9.52
CA LYS A 36 6.50 4.23 10.12
C LYS A 36 8.00 4.34 10.34
N LEU A 37 8.68 3.26 10.69
CA LEU A 37 10.13 3.23 10.91
C LEU A 37 10.90 3.46 9.60
N TRP A 38 10.54 2.75 8.54
CA TRP A 38 11.31 2.74 7.30
C TRP A 38 10.89 3.81 6.28
N PHE A 39 9.62 4.23 6.34
CA PHE A 39 9.00 5.17 5.41
C PHE A 39 8.24 6.26 6.16
N PRO A 40 8.92 7.02 7.04
CA PRO A 40 8.25 8.06 7.82
C PRO A 40 7.65 9.12 6.92
N LEU A 41 6.49 9.63 7.32
CA LEU A 41 5.89 10.79 6.70
C LEU A 41 6.81 12.01 6.87
N ARG A 42 6.89 12.85 5.85
CA ARG A 42 7.67 14.08 5.92
C ARG A 42 6.87 15.14 6.65
N ASP A 43 7.45 15.72 7.69
CA ASP A 43 6.82 16.79 8.50
C ASP A 43 6.54 18.06 7.67
N ASP A 44 7.25 18.25 6.56
CA ASP A 44 7.17 19.42 5.67
C ASP A 44 6.16 19.27 4.53
N ALA A 45 5.48 18.15 4.43
CA ALA A 45 4.60 17.87 3.29
C ALA A 45 3.34 18.75 3.26
N GLY A 46 3.12 19.63 4.27
CA GLY A 46 1.92 20.48 4.34
C GLY A 46 0.63 19.68 4.33
N LEU A 47 0.76 18.39 4.48
CA LEU A 47 -0.29 17.42 4.52
C LEU A 47 -0.90 17.53 5.93
N GLU A 48 -1.84 18.45 6.08
CA GLU A 48 -2.90 18.24 7.05
C GLU A 48 -3.55 16.92 6.64
N TYR A 49 -2.95 15.86 7.15
CA TYR A 49 -3.44 14.51 6.99
C TYR A 49 -4.76 14.46 7.73
N HIS A 50 -5.81 14.82 7.01
CA HIS A 50 -7.15 14.70 7.56
C HIS A 50 -7.38 13.20 7.74
N ALA A 51 -7.38 12.77 8.98
CA ALA A 51 -7.83 11.47 9.45
C ALA A 51 -9.27 11.12 8.98
N GLU A 52 -9.89 12.05 8.30
CA GLU A 52 -11.21 11.99 7.70
C GLU A 52 -11.17 11.50 6.27
N LEU A 53 -10.49 10.38 5.99
CA LEU A 53 -10.82 9.62 4.79
C LEU A 53 -12.20 9.01 5.01
N PHE A 54 -13.23 9.82 4.79
CA PHE A 54 -14.61 9.37 4.71
C PHE A 54 -14.75 8.55 3.44
N THR A 55 -14.91 7.27 3.58
CA THR A 55 -15.28 6.42 2.47
C THR A 55 -16.80 6.38 2.36
N ALA A 56 -17.36 7.38 1.71
CA ALA A 56 -18.77 7.38 1.32
C ALA A 56 -19.00 6.61 0.01
N TYR A 57 -18.04 5.75 -0.39
CA TYR A 57 -18.00 5.14 -1.70
C TYR A 57 -18.35 3.66 -1.64
N GLU A 58 -19.02 3.18 -2.67
CA GLU A 58 -19.28 1.75 -2.85
C GLU A 58 -17.99 0.98 -3.16
N LYS A 59 -17.03 1.65 -3.79
CA LYS A 59 -15.77 1.06 -4.27
C LYS A 59 -14.57 1.87 -3.77
N ILE A 60 -13.57 1.18 -3.25
CA ILE A 60 -12.30 1.75 -2.79
C ILE A 60 -11.17 1.02 -3.52
N ARG A 61 -10.26 1.78 -4.09
CA ARG A 61 -9.03 1.29 -4.72
C ARG A 61 -7.84 1.56 -3.80
N VAL A 62 -7.17 0.51 -3.38
CA VAL A 62 -5.93 0.58 -2.60
C VAL A 62 -4.77 0.52 -3.59
N MET A 63 -4.14 1.66 -3.83
CA MET A 63 -2.99 1.80 -4.73
C MET A 63 -2.18 3.03 -4.34
N CYS A 64 -0.90 3.02 -4.64
CA CYS A 64 -0.04 4.19 -4.52
C CYS A 64 0.01 4.99 -5.82
N ASP A 65 0.28 6.30 -5.68
CA ASP A 65 0.55 7.22 -6.77
C ASP A 65 1.30 8.43 -6.20
N PHE A 66 1.98 9.22 -7.04
CA PHE A 66 2.80 10.38 -6.67
C PHE A 66 2.12 11.46 -5.83
N VAL A 67 0.79 11.52 -5.84
CA VAL A 67 -0.01 12.50 -5.09
C VAL A 67 -1.06 11.83 -4.21
N GLY A 68 -1.02 10.50 -4.07
CA GLY A 68 -2.02 9.72 -3.36
C GLY A 68 -1.65 9.45 -1.90
N TYR A 69 -2.61 8.94 -1.16
CA TYR A 69 -2.45 8.48 0.23
C TYR A 69 -2.64 6.97 0.35
N GLY A 70 -2.37 6.23 -0.73
CA GLY A 70 -2.58 4.79 -0.78
C GLY A 70 -4.04 4.37 -0.96
N ILE A 71 -4.96 5.31 -1.05
CA ILE A 71 -6.38 5.06 -1.35
C ILE A 71 -6.86 6.01 -2.45
N TRP A 72 -7.57 5.42 -3.40
CA TRP A 72 -8.28 6.13 -4.45
C TRP A 72 -9.76 5.75 -4.40
N ASP A 73 -10.59 6.76 -4.32
CA ASP A 73 -12.01 6.62 -4.55
C ASP A 73 -12.33 6.83 -6.04
N ASN A 74 -13.45 6.32 -6.47
CA ASN A 74 -13.98 6.76 -7.73
C ASN A 74 -14.47 8.20 -7.53
N LEU A 75 -13.86 9.17 -8.21
CA LEU A 75 -14.14 10.61 -8.19
C LEU A 75 -15.61 10.99 -8.49
N LYS A 76 -16.56 10.13 -8.22
CA LYS A 76 -17.99 10.39 -8.27
C LYS A 76 -18.43 10.87 -6.90
N ASP A 77 -19.24 11.93 -6.89
CA ASP A 77 -19.89 12.37 -5.68
C ASP A 77 -20.53 11.19 -4.94
N PRO A 78 -20.33 11.09 -3.62
CA PRO A 78 -20.93 10.03 -2.83
C PRO A 78 -22.45 10.03 -3.07
N LEU A 79 -23.01 8.85 -3.26
CA LEU A 79 -24.47 8.73 -3.34
C LEU A 79 -25.08 9.19 -2.01
N PRO A 80 -26.22 9.89 -2.01
CA PRO A 80 -26.80 10.49 -0.80
C PRO A 80 -27.02 9.52 0.37
N ASP A 81 -27.20 8.24 0.07
CA ASP A 81 -27.47 7.17 1.04
C ASP A 81 -26.28 6.20 1.22
N SER A 82 -25.10 6.53 0.68
CA SER A 82 -23.91 5.67 0.83
C SER A 82 -23.48 5.65 2.27
N PRO A 83 -23.16 4.46 2.82
CA PRO A 83 -22.63 4.36 4.17
C PRO A 83 -21.28 5.07 4.24
N THR A 84 -21.11 5.91 5.25
CA THR A 84 -19.84 6.57 5.55
C THR A 84 -19.03 5.68 6.49
N TYR A 85 -17.79 5.38 6.14
CA TYR A 85 -16.84 4.66 6.98
C TYR A 85 -15.69 5.60 7.35
N LEU A 86 -15.31 5.58 8.60
CA LEU A 86 -14.11 6.22 9.09
C LEU A 86 -13.04 5.14 9.25
N LEU A 87 -11.98 5.23 8.47
CA LEU A 87 -10.81 4.38 8.68
C LEU A 87 -10.06 4.83 9.92
N SER A 88 -9.47 3.89 10.65
CA SER A 88 -8.64 4.22 11.81
C SER A 88 -7.43 5.08 11.42
N GLN A 89 -7.01 5.96 12.33
CA GLN A 89 -5.84 6.82 12.09
C GLN A 89 -4.59 6.00 11.81
N GLU A 90 -4.42 4.89 12.52
CA GLU A 90 -3.30 3.97 12.34
C GLU A 90 -3.25 3.39 10.94
N LEU A 91 -4.41 3.02 10.38
CA LEU A 91 -4.50 2.53 8.99
C LEU A 91 -4.22 3.63 7.98
N CYS A 92 -4.75 4.83 8.19
CA CYS A 92 -4.48 5.99 7.33
C CYS A 92 -2.99 6.32 7.29
N ASP A 93 -2.34 6.38 8.47
CA ASP A 93 -0.90 6.61 8.57
C ASP A 93 -0.09 5.50 7.86
N ALA A 94 -0.49 4.24 8.01
CA ALA A 94 0.19 3.12 7.38
C ALA A 94 0.07 3.16 5.85
N LEU A 95 -1.11 3.50 5.32
CA LEU A 95 -1.33 3.69 3.89
C LEU A 95 -0.46 4.81 3.33
N ALA A 96 -0.34 5.93 4.04
CA ALA A 96 0.52 7.02 3.63
C ALA A 96 2.00 6.65 3.68
N CYS A 97 2.46 5.96 4.72
CA CYS A 97 3.83 5.45 4.78
C CYS A 97 4.11 4.47 3.63
N TRP A 98 3.14 3.64 3.26
CA TRP A 98 3.24 2.75 2.11
C TRP A 98 3.34 3.54 0.79
N ASN A 99 2.61 4.65 0.65
CA ASN A 99 2.76 5.54 -0.50
C ASN A 99 4.16 6.20 -0.56
N VAL A 100 4.72 6.62 0.57
CA VAL A 100 6.12 7.11 0.63
C VAL A 100 7.11 6.05 0.16
N TRP A 101 6.84 4.77 0.43
CA TRP A 101 7.66 3.68 -0.10
C TRP A 101 7.58 3.60 -1.62
N TYR A 102 6.38 3.73 -2.20
CA TYR A 102 6.17 3.76 -3.66
C TYR A 102 7.04 4.83 -4.34
N ASP A 103 7.01 6.06 -3.83
CA ASP A 103 7.81 7.16 -4.36
C ASP A 103 9.31 6.82 -4.41
N ARG A 104 9.80 6.05 -3.44
CA ARG A 104 11.21 5.60 -3.41
C ARG A 104 11.51 4.51 -4.42
N ILE A 105 10.57 3.61 -4.70
CA ILE A 105 10.74 2.55 -5.70
C ILE A 105 10.79 3.16 -7.10
N ASP A 106 9.93 4.16 -7.35
CA ASP A 106 9.77 4.78 -8.66
C ASP A 106 10.78 5.90 -8.94
N ASP A 107 11.47 6.43 -7.92
CA ASP A 107 12.45 7.54 -8.02
C ASP A 107 13.78 7.12 -8.69
N HIS A 108 13.73 6.25 -9.70
CA HIS A 108 14.88 5.78 -10.49
C HIS A 108 16.11 5.34 -9.68
N THR A 109 15.92 5.14 -8.35
CA THR A 109 17.02 4.83 -7.42
C THR A 109 17.75 3.55 -7.80
N TYR A 110 17.09 2.66 -8.54
CA TYR A 110 17.65 1.39 -9.01
C TYR A 110 18.20 1.46 -10.44
N ASP A 111 17.83 2.46 -11.25
CA ASP A 111 18.16 2.49 -12.68
C ASP A 111 19.66 2.68 -12.93
N ASP A 112 20.36 3.36 -12.02
CA ASP A 112 21.80 3.56 -12.07
C ASP A 112 22.63 2.40 -11.50
N LEU A 113 21.97 1.30 -11.06
CA LEU A 113 22.60 0.16 -10.42
C LEU A 113 22.48 -1.10 -11.28
N PRO A 114 23.41 -1.44 -12.15
CA PRO A 114 23.27 -2.51 -13.16
C PRO A 114 23.00 -3.91 -12.60
N ASP A 115 23.31 -4.16 -11.31
CA ASP A 115 23.09 -5.45 -10.65
C ASP A 115 21.93 -5.42 -9.63
N SER A 116 21.11 -4.38 -9.65
CA SER A 116 20.05 -4.16 -8.64
C SER A 116 18.71 -4.79 -9.01
N GLN A 117 18.52 -5.28 -10.23
CA GLN A 117 17.22 -5.80 -10.69
C GLN A 117 16.63 -6.87 -9.74
N PRO A 118 17.40 -7.87 -9.23
CA PRO A 118 16.85 -8.84 -8.29
C PRO A 118 16.38 -8.20 -6.96
N LEU A 119 17.04 -7.13 -6.52
CA LEU A 119 16.65 -6.39 -5.33
C LEU A 119 15.38 -5.58 -5.58
N LYS A 120 15.27 -4.92 -6.73
CA LYS A 120 14.06 -4.20 -7.16
C LYS A 120 12.85 -5.14 -7.27
N ASP A 121 13.02 -6.30 -7.92
CA ASP A 121 11.96 -7.30 -8.06
C ASP A 121 11.49 -7.81 -6.69
N ARG A 122 12.42 -8.07 -5.77
CA ARG A 122 12.12 -8.46 -4.40
C ARG A 122 11.37 -7.34 -3.66
N GLU A 123 11.80 -6.09 -3.82
CA GLU A 123 11.14 -4.94 -3.19
C GLU A 123 9.71 -4.78 -3.67
N ILE A 124 9.47 -4.85 -4.98
CA ILE A 124 8.12 -4.80 -5.56
C ILE A 124 7.25 -5.95 -5.01
N HIS A 125 7.81 -7.15 -4.88
CA HIS A 125 7.08 -8.29 -4.33
C HIS A 125 6.66 -8.06 -2.86
N VAL A 126 7.56 -7.55 -2.02
CA VAL A 126 7.27 -7.24 -0.62
C VAL A 126 6.27 -6.08 -0.53
N PHE A 127 6.47 -5.04 -1.33
CA PHE A 127 5.57 -3.89 -1.44
C PHE A 127 4.13 -4.32 -1.76
N ASN A 128 3.95 -5.18 -2.76
CA ASN A 128 2.64 -5.71 -3.13
C ASN A 128 1.98 -6.51 -1.99
N LYS A 129 2.74 -7.32 -1.26
CA LYS A 129 2.22 -8.05 -0.09
C LYS A 129 1.75 -7.11 1.02
N VAL A 130 2.49 -6.03 1.27
CA VAL A 130 2.06 -4.99 2.21
C VAL A 130 0.76 -4.36 1.75
N GLY A 131 0.65 -3.98 0.48
CA GLY A 131 -0.58 -3.44 -0.11
C GLY A 131 -1.79 -4.36 0.08
N ILE A 132 -1.61 -5.67 -0.10
CA ILE A 132 -2.66 -6.68 0.15
C ILE A 132 -3.07 -6.69 1.64
N SER A 133 -2.10 -6.67 2.56
CA SER A 133 -2.39 -6.66 4.01
C SER A 133 -3.15 -5.41 4.43
N LEU A 134 -2.78 -4.25 3.87
CA LEU A 134 -3.50 -3.00 4.09
C LEU A 134 -4.92 -3.04 3.49
N ALA A 135 -5.08 -3.60 2.29
CA ALA A 135 -6.39 -3.75 1.65
C ALA A 135 -7.33 -4.67 2.45
N TYR A 136 -6.82 -5.73 3.06
CA TYR A 136 -7.59 -6.56 3.98
C TYR A 136 -8.06 -5.76 5.20
N ARG A 137 -7.20 -4.89 5.72
CA ARG A 137 -7.57 -4.02 6.83
C ARG A 137 -8.62 -2.99 6.43
N VAL A 138 -8.48 -2.37 5.25
CA VAL A 138 -9.52 -1.47 4.69
C VAL A 138 -10.85 -2.22 4.57
N LYS A 139 -10.86 -3.47 4.07
CA LYS A 139 -12.05 -4.29 3.97
C LYS A 139 -12.68 -4.58 5.34
N SER A 140 -11.86 -4.85 6.35
CA SER A 140 -12.31 -5.08 7.72
C SER A 140 -13.00 -3.84 8.32
N GLU A 141 -12.48 -2.64 8.06
CA GLU A 141 -13.03 -1.39 8.58
C GLU A 141 -14.17 -0.82 7.72
N ALA A 142 -14.22 -1.17 6.42
CA ALA A 142 -15.27 -0.80 5.49
C ALA A 142 -15.91 -2.05 4.82
N PRO A 143 -16.60 -2.92 5.60
CA PRO A 143 -16.98 -4.27 5.14
C PRO A 143 -18.01 -4.29 4.01
N LYS A 144 -18.81 -3.23 3.84
CA LYS A 144 -19.81 -3.14 2.77
C LYS A 144 -19.23 -2.60 1.46
N CYS A 145 -18.04 -1.96 1.49
CA CYS A 145 -17.39 -1.47 0.30
C CYS A 145 -16.78 -2.62 -0.52
N GLU A 146 -16.77 -2.46 -1.83
CA GLU A 146 -15.92 -3.26 -2.71
C GLU A 146 -14.50 -2.71 -2.63
N ILE A 147 -13.55 -3.56 -2.25
CA ILE A 147 -12.15 -3.18 -2.13
C ILE A 147 -11.35 -3.84 -3.25
N TYR A 148 -10.55 -3.03 -3.92
CA TYR A 148 -9.63 -3.45 -4.96
C TYR A 148 -8.22 -3.06 -4.56
N VAL A 149 -7.24 -3.92 -4.79
CA VAL A 149 -5.82 -3.63 -4.57
C VAL A 149 -5.02 -3.77 -5.85
N PHE A 150 -4.22 -2.76 -6.14
CA PHE A 150 -3.34 -2.74 -7.31
C PHE A 150 -2.06 -3.52 -7.02
N GLN A 151 -1.59 -4.26 -8.01
CA GLN A 151 -0.34 -5.02 -7.95
C GLN A 151 0.65 -4.46 -8.95
N GLU A 152 1.73 -3.89 -8.43
CA GLU A 152 2.86 -3.40 -9.22
C GLU A 152 3.67 -4.57 -9.75
N ASN A 153 3.88 -4.63 -11.05
CA ASN A 153 4.82 -5.53 -11.71
C ASN A 153 4.95 -5.14 -13.20
N SER A 154 5.70 -5.91 -13.99
CA SER A 154 5.84 -5.70 -15.43
C SER A 154 4.53 -5.82 -16.24
N ASN A 155 3.49 -6.40 -15.64
CA ASN A 155 2.12 -6.47 -16.19
C ASN A 155 1.14 -6.20 -15.05
N PRO A 156 0.92 -4.92 -14.69
CA PRO A 156 0.15 -4.54 -13.51
C PRO A 156 -1.31 -4.99 -13.65
N TYR A 157 -1.93 -5.34 -12.52
CA TYR A 157 -3.30 -5.83 -12.48
C TYR A 157 -4.00 -5.51 -11.16
N TRP A 158 -5.32 -5.62 -11.16
CA TRP A 158 -6.16 -5.43 -9.98
C TRP A 158 -6.62 -6.76 -9.40
N LEU A 159 -6.68 -6.81 -8.07
CA LEU A 159 -7.30 -7.89 -7.31
C LEU A 159 -8.46 -7.34 -6.50
N LYS A 160 -9.58 -8.07 -6.48
CA LYS A 160 -10.73 -7.77 -5.61
C LYS A 160 -10.56 -8.49 -4.29
N VAL A 161 -10.79 -7.77 -3.21
CA VAL A 161 -10.74 -8.31 -1.83
C VAL A 161 -12.12 -8.83 -1.44
N HIS A 162 -12.19 -10.08 -1.10
CA HIS A 162 -13.39 -10.73 -0.55
C HIS A 162 -13.20 -11.05 0.93
N GLN A 163 -14.31 -11.09 1.65
CA GLN A 163 -14.33 -11.46 3.07
C GLN A 163 -15.44 -12.50 3.30
N GLU A 164 -15.10 -13.60 3.96
CA GLU A 164 -16.03 -14.62 4.43
C GLU A 164 -15.76 -14.86 5.92
N GLY A 165 -16.67 -14.38 6.78
CA GLY A 165 -16.43 -14.35 8.22
C GLY A 165 -15.20 -13.54 8.57
N ASP A 166 -14.23 -14.14 9.25
CA ASP A 166 -12.95 -13.51 9.62
C ASP A 166 -11.83 -13.74 8.59
N SER A 167 -12.13 -14.45 7.50
CA SER A 167 -11.13 -14.78 6.47
C SER A 167 -11.23 -13.84 5.28
N PHE A 168 -10.06 -13.49 4.73
CA PHE A 168 -9.93 -12.68 3.51
C PHE A 168 -9.29 -13.50 2.40
N PHE A 169 -9.73 -13.26 1.16
CA PHE A 169 -9.11 -13.84 -0.03
C PHE A 169 -9.18 -12.87 -1.20
N LEU A 170 -8.33 -13.14 -2.19
CA LEU A 170 -8.19 -12.31 -3.39
C LEU A 170 -8.75 -13.07 -4.60
N ALA A 171 -9.43 -12.34 -5.47
CA ALA A 171 -9.82 -12.83 -6.77
C ALA A 171 -9.35 -11.86 -7.87
N CYS A 172 -8.94 -12.39 -9.01
CA CYS A 172 -8.76 -11.59 -10.20
C CYS A 172 -10.11 -11.03 -10.64
N LEU A 173 -10.08 -9.85 -11.26
CA LEU A 173 -11.30 -9.28 -11.84
C LEU A 173 -11.83 -10.18 -12.97
N GLU A 174 -13.14 -10.37 -13.00
CA GLU A 174 -13.79 -11.05 -14.11
C GLU A 174 -13.71 -10.20 -15.40
N PRO A 175 -13.69 -10.84 -16.58
CA PRO A 175 -13.70 -10.13 -17.85
C PRO A 175 -14.90 -9.19 -17.96
N GLY A 176 -14.64 -7.87 -18.05
CA GLY A 176 -15.67 -6.82 -18.11
C GLY A 176 -15.99 -6.16 -16.77
N GLU A 177 -15.47 -6.66 -15.65
CA GLU A 177 -15.49 -5.93 -14.36
C GLU A 177 -14.58 -4.70 -14.44
N THR A 178 -15.07 -3.57 -13.94
CA THR A 178 -14.30 -2.32 -13.83
C THR A 178 -14.12 -1.96 -12.35
N THR A 179 -12.91 -1.53 -12.00
CA THR A 179 -12.60 -1.01 -10.66
C THR A 179 -13.23 0.34 -10.41
#